data_845d1711e1aaed65acab8004a33ffa9d
#
_entry.id   845d1711e1aaed65acab8004a33ffa9d
#
_cell.length_a   1.000
_cell.length_b   1.000
_cell.length_c   1.000
_cell.angle_alpha   90.00
_cell.angle_beta   90.00
_cell.angle_gamma   90.00
#
_symmetry.space_group_name_H-M   'P 1'
#
loop_
_entity.id
_entity.type
_entity.pdbx_description
1 polymer ?
#
loop_
_entity_poly.entity_id
_entity_poly.type
_entity_poly.pdbx_seq_one_letter_code
_entity_poly.pdbx_strand_id
1 'polypeptide(L)'
;MIRIGLRLIAAMMALGAMSVGATAQQADDPDLVAAAKKEGKLAFYTSFLGAPFHIAAIKSFEKKYGISVELLDVRASELRERIRTEQAAGRFIGDVIQNGAATMIRSQRDGELEPHGGIANAKRLSGEQKATDVLVPSYILAYGILVNTAKVKGEDEPKSWKDLLDPAWKDKILSDDMRALGGGQVMFSVLEDAFGRPFHEKLAAQQPIFSRDVGNDERRVARGEYPLRIPQLFSNTTILKGLPVKLIIPVEGVPYIRFDMARLRNAPHPNAARLFINHYLSDEVQLIYANAGLIPVVPDLGGAIKEEMRALTSAKLLGTTNVDTQDAMMALAREIYK
;
A
#
# COMPACT_ATOMS: atom_id res chain seq x y z
N MET A 1 19.94 36.86 70.59
CA MET A 1 20.01 37.25 69.14
C MET A 1 20.58 36.08 68.38
N ILE A 2 19.71 35.24 67.79
CA ILE A 2 20.08 34.04 67.07
C ILE A 2 19.50 34.23 65.65
N ARG A 3 20.39 34.32 64.62
CA ARG A 3 20.02 34.37 63.22
C ARG A 3 19.88 32.94 62.62
N ILE A 4 18.68 32.57 62.27
CA ILE A 4 18.39 31.30 61.57
C ILE A 4 18.50 31.59 60.06
N GLY A 5 19.50 30.96 59.43
CA GLY A 5 19.67 31.02 57.98
C GLY A 5 18.80 29.96 57.27
N LEU A 6 17.92 30.42 56.38
CA LEU A 6 17.06 29.59 55.52
C LEU A 6 17.85 29.17 54.29
N ARG A 7 18.18 27.89 54.13
CA ARG A 7 18.77 27.33 52.91
C ARG A 7 17.65 26.84 52.01
N LEU A 8 17.42 27.57 50.92
CA LEU A 8 16.58 27.09 49.79
C LEU A 8 17.37 26.03 49.00
N ILE A 9 16.84 24.80 49.00
CA ILE A 9 17.28 23.75 48.09
C ILE A 9 16.41 23.83 46.85
N ALA A 10 16.96 24.33 45.73
CA ALA A 10 16.35 24.30 44.42
C ALA A 10 16.54 22.89 43.83
N ALA A 11 15.48 22.08 43.82
CA ALA A 11 15.46 20.83 43.10
C ALA A 11 15.19 21.10 41.63
N MET A 12 16.22 21.06 40.79
CA MET A 12 16.08 21.02 39.32
C MET A 12 15.57 19.64 38.91
N MET A 13 14.27 19.52 38.60
CA MET A 13 13.74 18.41 37.81
C MET A 13 14.17 18.56 36.37
N ALA A 14 15.18 17.79 35.96
CA ALA A 14 15.48 17.60 34.56
C ALA A 14 14.40 16.71 33.92
N LEU A 15 13.38 17.29 33.28
CA LEU A 15 12.53 16.56 32.35
C LEU A 15 13.38 16.15 31.13
N GLY A 16 13.86 14.93 31.13
CA GLY A 16 14.41 14.30 29.96
C GLY A 16 13.29 14.06 28.94
N ALA A 17 13.10 15.01 28.01
CA ALA A 17 12.34 14.76 26.80
C ALA A 17 13.09 13.70 25.98
N MET A 18 12.67 12.43 26.07
CA MET A 18 13.04 11.43 25.07
C MET A 18 12.38 11.87 23.77
N SER A 19 13.12 12.65 22.96
CA SER A 19 12.80 12.83 21.55
C SER A 19 13.00 11.46 20.92
N VAL A 20 11.90 10.77 20.60
CA VAL A 20 11.93 9.68 19.61
C VAL A 20 12.39 10.34 18.33
N GLY A 21 13.68 10.24 18.03
CA GLY A 21 14.29 10.84 16.86
C GLY A 21 13.68 10.22 15.63
N ALA A 22 12.84 10.97 14.94
CA ALA A 22 12.45 10.65 13.56
C ALA A 22 13.73 10.48 12.75
N THR A 23 13.94 9.30 12.16
CA THR A 23 15.12 9.06 11.33
C THR A 23 14.93 9.77 10.01
N ALA A 24 15.63 10.91 9.84
CA ALA A 24 15.63 11.68 8.61
C ALA A 24 16.12 10.84 7.41
N GLN A 25 15.70 11.24 6.21
CA GLN A 25 16.22 10.65 4.97
C GLN A 25 17.75 10.71 4.97
N GLN A 26 18.38 9.58 4.68
CA GLN A 26 19.85 9.51 4.59
C GLN A 26 20.34 10.06 3.25
N ALA A 27 21.50 10.72 3.27
CA ALA A 27 22.20 11.11 2.05
C ALA A 27 22.58 9.86 1.24
N ASP A 28 22.54 10.00 -0.08
CA ASP A 28 22.94 8.91 -0.96
C ASP A 28 24.44 8.61 -0.80
N ASP A 29 24.80 7.35 -0.79
CA ASP A 29 26.19 6.90 -0.79
C ASP A 29 26.85 7.27 -2.13
N PRO A 30 27.90 8.12 -2.14
CA PRO A 30 28.55 8.59 -3.37
C PRO A 30 29.13 7.44 -4.21
N ASP A 31 29.65 6.39 -3.57
CA ASP A 31 30.26 5.25 -4.26
C ASP A 31 29.17 4.41 -4.94
N LEU A 32 28.03 4.21 -4.27
CA LEU A 32 26.87 3.55 -4.88
C LEU A 32 26.33 4.36 -6.07
N VAL A 33 26.21 5.69 -5.93
CA VAL A 33 25.78 6.55 -7.04
C VAL A 33 26.74 6.48 -8.22
N ALA A 34 28.05 6.50 -7.98
CA ALA A 34 29.07 6.41 -9.03
C ALA A 34 29.01 5.04 -9.74
N ALA A 35 28.86 3.96 -8.98
CA ALA A 35 28.74 2.60 -9.53
C ALA A 35 27.45 2.44 -10.36
N ALA A 36 26.30 2.91 -9.84
CA ALA A 36 25.02 2.87 -10.55
C ALA A 36 25.04 3.70 -11.86
N LYS A 37 25.70 4.85 -11.84
CA LYS A 37 25.88 5.67 -13.07
C LYS A 37 26.74 4.99 -14.12
N LYS A 38 27.70 4.16 -13.74
CA LYS A 38 28.47 3.36 -14.70
C LYS A 38 27.62 2.27 -15.36
N GLU A 39 26.64 1.71 -14.64
CA GLU A 39 25.65 0.78 -15.20
C GLU A 39 24.68 1.49 -16.15
N GLY A 40 24.33 2.75 -15.87
CA GLY A 40 23.65 3.69 -16.77
C GLY A 40 22.17 3.44 -17.00
N LYS A 41 21.65 2.27 -16.64
CA LYS A 41 20.26 1.86 -16.79
C LYS A 41 19.84 0.82 -15.77
N LEU A 42 18.54 0.55 -15.68
CA LEU A 42 17.96 -0.61 -15.01
C LEU A 42 16.63 -1.00 -15.63
N ALA A 43 16.24 -2.28 -15.50
CA ALA A 43 14.92 -2.79 -15.88
C ALA A 43 14.05 -2.95 -14.63
N PHE A 44 12.94 -2.20 -14.60
CA PHE A 44 11.97 -2.21 -13.51
C PHE A 44 10.69 -2.96 -13.90
N TYR A 45 10.34 -3.99 -13.16
CA TYR A 45 9.19 -4.86 -13.35
C TYR A 45 8.11 -4.57 -12.32
N THR A 46 6.90 -4.23 -12.78
CA THR A 46 5.75 -3.94 -11.91
C THR A 46 4.43 -4.41 -12.50
N SER A 47 3.36 -4.39 -11.72
CA SER A 47 2.04 -4.84 -12.14
C SER A 47 0.92 -3.85 -11.81
N PHE A 48 1.20 -2.56 -11.97
CA PHE A 48 0.23 -1.50 -11.65
C PHE A 48 -0.42 -0.83 -12.88
N LEU A 49 -0.13 -1.33 -14.08
CA LEU A 49 -0.80 -1.01 -15.36
C LEU A 49 -0.88 0.50 -15.67
N GLY A 50 0.28 1.16 -15.65
CA GLY A 50 0.41 2.55 -16.09
C GLY A 50 0.00 3.60 -15.07
N ALA A 51 -0.05 3.27 -13.78
CA ALA A 51 -0.41 4.24 -12.75
C ALA A 51 0.49 5.48 -12.77
N PRO A 52 -0.06 6.70 -12.81
CA PRO A 52 0.70 7.94 -12.98
C PRO A 52 1.77 8.18 -11.90
N PHE A 53 1.55 7.69 -10.68
CA PHE A 53 2.50 7.84 -9.58
C PHE A 53 3.79 7.03 -9.81
N HIS A 54 3.73 5.87 -10.49
CA HIS A 54 4.94 5.13 -10.88
C HIS A 54 5.76 5.89 -11.91
N ILE A 55 5.09 6.44 -12.92
CA ILE A 55 5.77 7.27 -13.94
C ILE A 55 6.43 8.48 -13.30
N ALA A 56 5.77 9.13 -12.33
CA ALA A 56 6.34 10.27 -11.61
C ALA A 56 7.57 9.86 -10.77
N ALA A 57 7.52 8.72 -10.07
CA ALA A 57 8.63 8.20 -9.28
C ALA A 57 9.83 7.82 -10.16
N ILE A 58 9.60 7.17 -11.31
CA ILE A 58 10.64 6.83 -12.29
C ILE A 58 11.30 8.11 -12.81
N LYS A 59 10.51 9.09 -13.26
CA LYS A 59 11.04 10.35 -13.78
C LYS A 59 11.86 11.12 -12.75
N SER A 60 11.49 11.05 -11.45
CA SER A 60 12.27 11.70 -10.40
C SER A 60 13.65 11.03 -10.23
N PHE A 61 13.72 9.69 -10.33
CA PHE A 61 14.97 8.94 -10.32
C PHE A 61 15.85 9.27 -11.53
N GLU A 62 15.31 9.20 -12.74
CA GLU A 62 16.02 9.52 -13.98
C GLU A 62 16.57 10.95 -13.96
N LYS A 63 15.75 11.92 -13.53
CA LYS A 63 16.16 13.31 -13.39
C LYS A 63 17.29 13.51 -12.38
N LYS A 64 17.22 12.80 -11.24
CA LYS A 64 18.19 12.97 -10.15
C LYS A 64 19.54 12.33 -10.47
N TYR A 65 19.54 11.15 -11.08
CA TYR A 65 20.75 10.35 -11.23
C TYR A 65 21.26 10.22 -12.67
N GLY A 66 20.44 10.53 -13.67
CA GLY A 66 20.79 10.36 -15.09
C GLY A 66 20.86 8.90 -15.53
N ILE A 67 20.16 7.99 -14.82
CA ILE A 67 20.11 6.56 -15.09
C ILE A 67 18.74 6.26 -15.70
N SER A 68 18.69 5.64 -16.89
CA SER A 68 17.43 5.31 -17.57
C SER A 68 16.73 4.10 -16.94
N VAL A 69 15.39 4.12 -16.93
CA VAL A 69 14.57 3.04 -16.40
C VAL A 69 13.74 2.40 -17.51
N GLU A 70 14.05 1.15 -17.84
CA GLU A 70 13.26 0.33 -18.75
C GLU A 70 12.10 -0.29 -17.98
N LEU A 71 10.88 0.26 -18.14
CA LEU A 71 9.69 -0.17 -17.41
C LEU A 71 9.00 -1.33 -18.12
N LEU A 72 8.80 -2.45 -17.42
CA LEU A 72 7.84 -3.50 -17.75
C LEU A 72 6.67 -3.46 -16.77
N ASP A 73 5.51 -3.03 -17.21
CA ASP A 73 4.30 -2.93 -16.41
C ASP A 73 3.18 -3.77 -17.04
N VAL A 74 2.99 -4.97 -16.51
CA VAL A 74 2.05 -5.97 -17.01
C VAL A 74 1.27 -6.58 -15.84
N ARG A 75 0.25 -7.40 -16.11
CA ARG A 75 -0.50 -8.08 -15.06
C ARG A 75 0.41 -8.96 -14.19
N ALA A 76 0.10 -9.06 -12.90
CA ALA A 76 0.92 -9.82 -11.94
C ALA A 76 1.18 -11.28 -12.37
N SER A 77 0.19 -11.95 -12.99
CA SER A 77 0.35 -13.30 -13.53
C SER A 77 1.32 -13.37 -14.72
N GLU A 78 1.25 -12.41 -15.62
CA GLU A 78 2.14 -12.28 -16.80
C GLU A 78 3.57 -11.96 -16.34
N LEU A 79 3.71 -11.06 -15.37
CA LEU A 79 5.00 -10.69 -14.79
C LEU A 79 5.69 -11.88 -14.15
N ARG A 80 4.95 -12.66 -13.34
CA ARG A 80 5.48 -13.85 -12.69
C ARG A 80 5.93 -14.90 -13.71
N GLU A 81 5.11 -15.18 -14.72
CA GLU A 81 5.46 -16.13 -15.78
C GLU A 81 6.69 -15.67 -16.57
N ARG A 82 6.81 -14.37 -16.82
CA ARG A 82 7.97 -13.80 -17.48
C ARG A 82 9.26 -14.02 -16.68
N ILE A 83 9.25 -13.68 -15.39
CA ILE A 83 10.42 -13.86 -14.51
C ILE A 83 10.82 -15.32 -14.46
N ARG A 84 9.85 -16.22 -14.25
CA ARG A 84 10.08 -17.66 -14.22
C ARG A 84 10.73 -18.17 -15.52
N THR A 85 10.22 -17.75 -16.66
CA THR A 85 10.70 -18.15 -17.98
C THR A 85 12.10 -17.60 -18.26
N GLU A 86 12.34 -16.32 -17.97
CA GLU A 86 13.64 -15.69 -18.13
C GLU A 86 14.71 -16.38 -17.28
N GLN A 87 14.44 -16.59 -15.99
CA GLN A 87 15.40 -17.20 -15.07
C GLN A 87 15.63 -18.70 -15.34
N ALA A 88 14.58 -19.44 -15.75
CA ALA A 88 14.71 -20.84 -16.15
C ALA A 88 15.57 -21.01 -17.42
N ALA A 89 15.55 -20.03 -18.32
CA ALA A 89 16.37 -19.99 -19.52
C ALA A 89 17.81 -19.42 -19.25
N GLY A 90 18.15 -19.09 -17.99
CA GLY A 90 19.43 -18.46 -17.65
C GLY A 90 19.55 -17.02 -18.16
N ARG A 91 18.44 -16.39 -18.56
CA ARG A 91 18.39 -15.00 -19.01
C ARG A 91 17.95 -14.12 -17.84
N PHE A 92 18.83 -13.27 -17.38
CA PHE A 92 18.57 -12.33 -16.29
C PHE A 92 18.44 -10.92 -16.90
N ILE A 93 17.21 -10.42 -17.08
CA ILE A 93 16.92 -9.16 -17.76
C ILE A 93 16.43 -8.10 -16.78
N GLY A 94 15.50 -8.48 -15.90
CA GLY A 94 14.95 -7.59 -14.89
C GLY A 94 15.94 -7.34 -13.73
N ASP A 95 15.97 -6.11 -13.24
CA ASP A 95 16.80 -5.72 -12.10
C ASP A 95 15.99 -5.61 -10.81
N VAL A 96 14.85 -4.92 -10.88
CA VAL A 96 13.98 -4.66 -9.72
C VAL A 96 12.57 -5.13 -10.03
N ILE A 97 11.96 -5.81 -9.07
CA ILE A 97 10.52 -6.11 -9.08
C ILE A 97 9.81 -5.33 -7.96
N GLN A 98 8.57 -4.89 -8.24
CA GLN A 98 7.64 -4.38 -7.24
C GLN A 98 6.28 -5.06 -7.42
N ASN A 99 5.77 -5.65 -6.33
CA ASN A 99 4.45 -6.28 -6.33
C ASN A 99 3.86 -6.33 -4.92
N GLY A 100 2.60 -6.77 -4.80
CA GLY A 100 1.97 -7.02 -3.51
C GLY A 100 2.74 -8.06 -2.67
N ALA A 101 2.83 -7.84 -1.35
CA ALA A 101 3.68 -8.60 -0.44
C ALA A 101 3.47 -10.12 -0.54
N ALA A 102 2.23 -10.61 -0.71
CA ALA A 102 1.97 -12.04 -0.86
C ALA A 102 2.66 -12.64 -2.11
N THR A 103 2.63 -11.91 -3.24
CA THR A 103 3.35 -12.31 -4.47
C THR A 103 4.85 -12.30 -4.24
N MET A 104 5.37 -11.25 -3.59
CA MET A 104 6.80 -11.10 -3.32
C MET A 104 7.34 -12.21 -2.40
N ILE A 105 6.57 -12.62 -1.38
CA ILE A 105 6.90 -13.74 -0.50
C ILE A 105 6.97 -15.06 -1.30
N ARG A 106 6.05 -15.28 -2.24
CA ARG A 106 6.10 -16.45 -3.14
C ARG A 106 7.35 -16.41 -4.02
N SER A 107 7.63 -15.29 -4.68
CA SER A 107 8.84 -15.13 -5.51
C SER A 107 10.13 -15.33 -4.70
N GLN A 108 10.16 -14.92 -3.44
CA GLN A 108 11.27 -15.20 -2.55
C GLN A 108 11.41 -16.70 -2.23
N ARG A 109 10.32 -17.40 -1.94
CA ARG A 109 10.29 -18.86 -1.71
C ARG A 109 10.72 -19.66 -2.95
N ASP A 110 10.36 -19.17 -4.13
CA ASP A 110 10.72 -19.77 -5.43
C ASP A 110 12.18 -19.45 -5.83
N GLY A 111 12.93 -18.67 -5.04
CA GLY A 111 14.32 -18.31 -5.30
C GLY A 111 14.52 -17.34 -6.45
N GLU A 112 13.50 -16.58 -6.82
CA GLU A 112 13.53 -15.58 -7.91
C GLU A 112 14.20 -14.26 -7.50
N LEU A 113 14.35 -14.04 -6.18
CA LEU A 113 14.85 -12.80 -5.58
C LEU A 113 16.21 -13.04 -4.89
N GLU A 114 16.96 -11.96 -4.70
CA GLU A 114 18.22 -12.00 -3.96
C GLU A 114 18.35 -10.85 -2.96
N PRO A 115 19.27 -10.96 -1.97
CA PRO A 115 19.48 -9.89 -0.99
C PRO A 115 19.84 -8.56 -1.66
N HIS A 116 19.24 -7.47 -1.19
CA HIS A 116 19.42 -6.14 -1.77
C HIS A 116 20.78 -5.49 -1.43
N GLY A 117 21.60 -6.09 -0.55
CA GLY A 117 22.93 -5.59 -0.21
C GLY A 117 22.95 -4.30 0.63
N GLY A 118 21.85 -4.01 1.33
CA GLY A 118 21.70 -2.84 2.21
C GLY A 118 21.09 -1.63 1.49
N ILE A 119 19.96 -1.16 2.02
CA ILE A 119 19.24 0.04 1.58
C ILE A 119 19.27 1.06 2.71
N ALA A 120 19.90 2.21 2.47
CA ALA A 120 20.12 3.21 3.53
C ALA A 120 18.81 3.73 4.11
N ASN A 121 17.86 4.12 3.28
CA ASN A 121 16.56 4.61 3.70
C ASN A 121 15.64 3.52 4.31
N ALA A 122 15.92 2.24 4.15
CA ALA A 122 15.18 1.17 4.80
C ALA A 122 15.31 1.19 6.34
N LYS A 123 16.35 1.85 6.88
CA LYS A 123 16.50 2.08 8.32
C LYS A 123 15.40 2.97 8.91
N ARG A 124 14.66 3.71 8.08
CA ARG A 124 13.50 4.52 8.47
C ARG A 124 12.24 3.68 8.69
N LEU A 125 12.21 2.47 8.15
CA LEU A 125 11.06 1.58 8.24
C LEU A 125 11.02 0.88 9.59
N SER A 126 9.85 0.77 10.20
CA SER A 126 9.68 0.22 11.54
C SER A 126 8.40 -0.62 11.65
N GLY A 127 8.29 -1.39 12.75
CA GLY A 127 7.11 -2.22 13.01
C GLY A 127 6.86 -3.22 11.88
N GLU A 128 5.62 -3.32 11.45
CA GLU A 128 5.19 -4.22 10.37
C GLU A 128 5.73 -3.82 8.99
N GLN A 129 6.21 -2.59 8.85
CA GLN A 129 6.81 -2.09 7.62
C GLN A 129 8.34 -2.26 7.59
N LYS A 130 8.93 -2.97 8.54
CA LYS A 130 10.38 -3.22 8.56
C LYS A 130 10.81 -4.03 7.34
N ALA A 131 11.88 -3.57 6.67
CA ALA A 131 12.50 -4.31 5.58
C ALA A 131 13.18 -5.58 6.10
N THR A 132 13.21 -6.63 5.27
CA THR A 132 14.08 -7.79 5.43
C THR A 132 15.34 -7.61 4.58
N ASP A 133 16.22 -8.59 4.54
CA ASP A 133 17.40 -8.54 3.65
C ASP A 133 17.05 -8.60 2.15
N VAL A 134 15.82 -9.06 1.83
CA VAL A 134 15.35 -9.28 0.45
C VAL A 134 14.21 -8.32 0.09
N LEU A 135 13.21 -8.18 0.96
CA LEU A 135 11.99 -7.43 0.70
C LEU A 135 12.02 -6.05 1.36
N VAL A 136 11.76 -5.02 0.58
CA VAL A 136 11.71 -3.63 1.03
C VAL A 136 10.33 -3.06 0.79
N PRO A 137 9.52 -2.80 1.82
CA PRO A 137 8.24 -2.11 1.68
C PRO A 137 8.39 -0.76 0.99
N SER A 138 7.47 -0.45 0.06
CA SER A 138 7.52 0.78 -0.74
C SER A 138 6.30 1.69 -0.55
N TYR A 139 5.11 1.12 -0.45
CA TYR A 139 3.87 1.81 -0.12
C TYR A 139 2.79 0.82 0.28
N ILE A 140 1.67 1.35 0.81
CA ILE A 140 0.48 0.59 1.17
C ILE A 140 -0.69 1.06 0.31
N LEU A 141 -1.37 0.11 -0.30
CA LEU A 141 -2.63 0.29 -1.02
C LEU A 141 -3.78 -0.07 -0.09
N ALA A 142 -4.62 0.90 0.27
CA ALA A 142 -5.69 0.71 1.25
C ALA A 142 -7.08 0.80 0.62
N TYR A 143 -8.05 0.20 1.30
CA TYR A 143 -9.42 0.07 0.84
C TYR A 143 -10.42 0.61 1.86
N GLY A 144 -11.41 1.37 1.38
CA GLY A 144 -12.54 1.85 2.16
C GLY A 144 -13.88 1.54 1.51
N ILE A 145 -14.88 2.38 1.77
CA ILE A 145 -16.21 2.28 1.21
C ILE A 145 -16.48 3.52 0.33
N LEU A 146 -16.91 3.35 -0.91
CA LEU A 146 -17.35 4.44 -1.77
C LEU A 146 -18.86 4.62 -1.62
N VAL A 147 -19.31 5.84 -1.34
CA VAL A 147 -20.74 6.18 -1.29
C VAL A 147 -21.09 7.25 -2.31
N ASN A 148 -22.30 7.17 -2.89
CA ASN A 148 -22.86 8.24 -3.70
C ASN A 148 -23.51 9.26 -2.77
N THR A 149 -23.01 10.50 -2.76
CA THR A 149 -23.45 11.56 -1.84
C THR A 149 -24.84 12.14 -2.19
N ALA A 150 -25.39 11.83 -3.36
CA ALA A 150 -26.76 12.18 -3.70
C ALA A 150 -27.78 11.14 -3.20
N LYS A 151 -27.36 9.90 -2.99
CA LYS A 151 -28.18 8.77 -2.54
C LYS A 151 -28.06 8.49 -1.04
N VAL A 152 -26.87 8.67 -0.48
CA VAL A 152 -26.56 8.41 0.94
C VAL A 152 -26.18 9.73 1.58
N LYS A 153 -26.90 10.15 2.61
CA LYS A 153 -26.73 11.47 3.23
C LYS A 153 -26.73 11.40 4.75
N GLY A 154 -25.89 12.23 5.36
CA GLY A 154 -25.93 12.49 6.78
C GLY A 154 -25.79 11.25 7.65
N GLU A 155 -26.81 10.93 8.42
CA GLU A 155 -26.79 9.81 9.37
C GLU A 155 -26.85 8.43 8.69
N ASP A 156 -27.29 8.37 7.43
CA ASP A 156 -27.34 7.12 6.65
C ASP A 156 -25.96 6.72 6.10
N GLU A 157 -24.95 7.59 6.19
CA GLU A 157 -23.58 7.25 5.75
C GLU A 157 -22.97 6.17 6.66
N PRO A 158 -22.51 5.02 6.10
CA PRO A 158 -21.84 4.01 6.90
C PRO A 158 -20.55 4.59 7.46
N LYS A 159 -20.27 4.38 8.75
CA LYS A 159 -19.05 4.79 9.46
C LYS A 159 -18.16 3.60 9.81
N SER A 160 -18.69 2.40 9.64
CA SER A 160 -18.15 1.13 10.09
C SER A 160 -18.40 0.07 9.02
N TRP A 161 -17.54 -0.94 8.95
CA TRP A 161 -17.82 -2.14 8.15
C TRP A 161 -19.11 -2.83 8.63
N LYS A 162 -19.41 -2.75 9.93
CA LYS A 162 -20.61 -3.38 10.51
C LYS A 162 -21.90 -2.67 10.11
N ASP A 163 -21.85 -1.40 9.73
CA ASP A 163 -23.03 -0.67 9.26
C ASP A 163 -23.55 -1.23 7.94
N LEU A 164 -22.70 -1.93 7.17
CA LEU A 164 -23.09 -2.63 5.94
C LEU A 164 -24.00 -3.85 6.20
N LEU A 165 -24.15 -4.26 7.43
CA LEU A 165 -25.02 -5.38 7.85
C LEU A 165 -26.47 -4.95 8.06
N ASP A 166 -26.77 -3.66 8.02
CA ASP A 166 -28.13 -3.12 8.14
C ASP A 166 -28.97 -3.61 6.94
N PRO A 167 -30.19 -4.17 7.18
CA PRO A 167 -31.12 -4.58 6.13
C PRO A 167 -31.47 -3.50 5.11
N ALA A 168 -31.29 -2.22 5.45
CA ALA A 168 -31.44 -1.11 4.51
C ALA A 168 -30.51 -1.19 3.30
N TRP A 169 -29.40 -1.92 3.38
CA TRP A 169 -28.45 -2.13 2.29
C TRP A 169 -28.75 -3.32 1.39
N LYS A 170 -29.83 -4.06 1.65
CA LYS A 170 -30.17 -5.24 0.83
C LYS A 170 -30.32 -4.85 -0.65
N ASP A 171 -29.66 -5.61 -1.53
CA ASP A 171 -29.63 -5.42 -2.98
C ASP A 171 -29.01 -4.07 -3.43
N LYS A 172 -28.30 -3.36 -2.53
CA LYS A 172 -27.76 -2.01 -2.79
C LYS A 172 -26.24 -1.91 -2.75
N ILE A 173 -25.55 -2.99 -2.38
CA ILE A 173 -24.09 -3.03 -2.27
C ILE A 173 -23.50 -3.53 -3.58
N LEU A 174 -22.75 -2.70 -4.31
CA LEU A 174 -21.89 -3.15 -5.40
C LEU A 174 -20.55 -3.59 -4.82
N SER A 175 -20.11 -4.79 -5.10
CA SER A 175 -18.90 -5.36 -4.50
C SER A 175 -17.93 -5.90 -5.56
N ASP A 176 -16.63 -5.65 -5.35
CA ASP A 176 -15.61 -6.45 -6.01
C ASP A 176 -15.74 -7.91 -5.57
N ASP A 177 -15.50 -8.86 -6.49
CA ASP A 177 -15.79 -10.27 -6.24
C ASP A 177 -14.84 -10.85 -5.18
N MET A 178 -15.38 -11.12 -4.00
CA MET A 178 -14.65 -11.69 -2.85
C MET A 178 -14.18 -13.13 -3.08
N ARG A 179 -14.74 -13.83 -4.07
CA ARG A 179 -14.47 -15.24 -4.40
C ARG A 179 -13.29 -15.44 -5.34
N ALA A 180 -12.70 -14.33 -5.82
CA ALA A 180 -11.59 -14.30 -6.75
C ALA A 180 -10.48 -13.36 -6.29
N LEU A 181 -9.24 -13.59 -6.75
CA LEU A 181 -8.11 -12.70 -6.45
C LEU A 181 -8.41 -11.25 -6.85
N GLY A 182 -8.23 -10.32 -5.92
CA GLY A 182 -8.49 -8.90 -6.09
C GLY A 182 -8.77 -8.21 -4.77
N GLY A 183 -9.23 -6.96 -4.83
CA GLY A 183 -9.58 -6.17 -3.65
C GLY A 183 -10.69 -6.80 -2.81
N GLY A 184 -11.66 -7.44 -3.45
CA GLY A 184 -12.74 -8.16 -2.77
C GLY A 184 -12.21 -9.28 -1.87
N GLN A 185 -11.26 -10.10 -2.37
CA GLN A 185 -10.64 -11.17 -1.60
C GLN A 185 -9.81 -10.61 -0.42
N VAL A 186 -9.09 -9.51 -0.63
CA VAL A 186 -8.34 -8.85 0.46
C VAL A 186 -9.29 -8.40 1.55
N MET A 187 -10.36 -7.69 1.18
CA MET A 187 -11.38 -7.25 2.13
C MET A 187 -12.02 -8.45 2.87
N PHE A 188 -12.39 -9.51 2.14
CA PHE A 188 -12.97 -10.71 2.74
C PHE A 188 -12.04 -11.28 3.82
N SER A 189 -10.78 -11.58 3.46
CA SER A 189 -9.84 -12.19 4.41
C SER A 189 -9.62 -11.36 5.67
N VAL A 190 -9.45 -10.04 5.50
CA VAL A 190 -9.18 -9.14 6.62
C VAL A 190 -10.42 -8.99 7.52
N LEU A 191 -11.61 -8.93 6.95
CA LEU A 191 -12.85 -8.83 7.73
C LEU A 191 -13.24 -10.19 8.37
N GLU A 192 -12.87 -11.32 7.76
CA GLU A 192 -12.97 -12.64 8.39
C GLU A 192 -12.06 -12.73 9.62
N ASP A 193 -10.80 -12.32 9.50
CA ASP A 193 -9.87 -12.30 10.64
C ASP A 193 -10.33 -11.35 11.76
N ALA A 194 -10.95 -10.21 11.40
CA ALA A 194 -11.38 -9.20 12.36
C ALA A 194 -12.75 -9.49 13.03
N PHE A 195 -13.69 -10.08 12.29
CA PHE A 195 -15.10 -10.20 12.72
C PHE A 195 -15.66 -11.60 12.60
N GLY A 196 -14.94 -12.51 11.94
CA GLY A 196 -15.30 -13.90 11.75
C GLY A 196 -16.44 -14.14 10.75
N ARG A 197 -16.69 -15.41 10.50
CA ARG A 197 -17.71 -15.91 9.58
C ARG A 197 -19.12 -15.32 9.77
N PRO A 198 -19.63 -15.07 11.00
CA PRO A 198 -20.96 -14.47 11.19
C PRO A 198 -21.12 -13.09 10.57
N PHE A 199 -20.03 -12.30 10.44
CA PHE A 199 -20.04 -11.03 9.73
C PHE A 199 -20.35 -11.25 8.25
N HIS A 200 -19.63 -12.17 7.61
CA HIS A 200 -19.80 -12.45 6.19
C HIS A 200 -21.14 -13.08 5.85
N GLU A 201 -21.68 -13.94 6.72
CA GLU A 201 -23.02 -14.51 6.56
C GLU A 201 -24.10 -13.41 6.59
N LYS A 202 -23.99 -12.45 7.50
CA LYS A 202 -24.88 -11.29 7.55
C LYS A 202 -24.70 -10.35 6.34
N LEU A 203 -23.46 -10.14 5.88
CA LEU A 203 -23.19 -9.34 4.68
C LEU A 203 -23.71 -10.05 3.42
N ALA A 204 -23.60 -11.37 3.33
CA ALA A 204 -24.19 -12.17 2.24
C ALA A 204 -25.73 -12.08 2.21
N ALA A 205 -26.38 -11.97 3.37
CA ALA A 205 -27.82 -11.75 3.46
C ALA A 205 -28.26 -10.39 2.88
N GLN A 206 -27.35 -9.41 2.73
CA GLN A 206 -27.60 -8.16 2.00
C GLN A 206 -27.58 -8.34 0.48
N GLN A 207 -27.25 -9.51 -0.04
CA GLN A 207 -27.22 -9.85 -1.47
C GLN A 207 -26.33 -8.89 -2.28
N PRO A 208 -25.05 -8.71 -1.95
CA PRO A 208 -24.16 -7.83 -2.69
C PRO A 208 -24.03 -8.27 -4.14
N ILE A 209 -24.03 -7.29 -5.06
CA ILE A 209 -23.88 -7.51 -6.49
C ILE A 209 -22.39 -7.53 -6.82
N PHE A 210 -21.87 -8.67 -7.26
CA PHE A 210 -20.46 -8.84 -7.57
C PHE A 210 -20.10 -8.40 -8.97
N SER A 211 -18.97 -7.72 -9.09
CA SER A 211 -18.35 -7.29 -10.34
C SER A 211 -16.83 -7.38 -10.24
N ARG A 212 -16.14 -7.33 -11.38
CA ARG A 212 -14.67 -7.28 -11.46
C ARG A 212 -14.18 -6.13 -12.32
N ASP A 213 -15.06 -5.22 -12.69
CA ASP A 213 -14.73 -4.03 -13.48
C ASP A 213 -14.73 -2.76 -12.60
N VAL A 214 -13.64 -2.64 -11.82
CA VAL A 214 -13.49 -1.56 -10.81
C VAL A 214 -13.80 -0.19 -11.39
N GLY A 215 -13.22 0.16 -12.54
CA GLY A 215 -13.39 1.48 -13.14
C GLY A 215 -14.82 1.77 -13.62
N ASN A 216 -15.53 0.74 -14.12
CA ASN A 216 -16.94 0.90 -14.49
C ASN A 216 -17.83 0.96 -13.23
N ASP A 217 -17.53 0.15 -12.23
CA ASP A 217 -18.30 0.11 -10.98
C ASP A 217 -18.25 1.44 -10.22
N GLU A 218 -17.10 2.09 -10.19
CA GLU A 218 -16.96 3.44 -9.62
C GLU A 218 -17.86 4.46 -10.36
N ARG A 219 -17.92 4.38 -11.69
CA ARG A 219 -18.81 5.21 -12.51
C ARG A 219 -20.29 4.89 -12.27
N ARG A 220 -20.66 3.62 -12.07
CA ARG A 220 -22.03 3.21 -11.73
C ARG A 220 -22.47 3.80 -10.39
N VAL A 221 -21.60 3.79 -9.38
CA VAL A 221 -21.89 4.48 -8.12
C VAL A 221 -21.99 5.99 -8.34
N ALA A 222 -21.07 6.61 -9.08
CA ALA A 222 -21.13 8.05 -9.35
C ALA A 222 -22.41 8.48 -10.06
N ARG A 223 -22.96 7.67 -10.98
CA ARG A 223 -24.26 7.89 -11.63
C ARG A 223 -25.47 7.60 -10.73
N GLY A 224 -25.25 7.01 -9.54
CA GLY A 224 -26.30 6.65 -8.60
C GLY A 224 -27.08 5.38 -8.96
N GLU A 225 -26.51 4.49 -9.78
CA GLU A 225 -27.06 3.15 -10.02
C GLU A 225 -27.02 2.31 -8.74
N TYR A 226 -25.91 2.47 -7.98
CA TYR A 226 -25.75 1.90 -6.64
C TYR A 226 -25.42 3.00 -5.64
N PRO A 227 -25.95 2.94 -4.42
CA PRO A 227 -25.64 3.93 -3.37
C PRO A 227 -24.23 3.77 -2.81
N LEU A 228 -23.65 2.56 -2.85
CA LEU A 228 -22.27 2.32 -2.38
C LEU A 228 -21.57 1.17 -3.10
N ARG A 229 -20.23 1.17 -2.99
CA ARG A 229 -19.34 0.11 -3.47
C ARG A 229 -18.29 -0.26 -2.41
N ILE A 230 -17.95 -1.55 -2.34
CA ILE A 230 -16.89 -2.14 -1.51
C ILE A 230 -16.07 -3.19 -2.28
N PRO A 231 -14.77 -3.32 -1.94
CA PRO A 231 -13.96 -2.29 -1.32
C PRO A 231 -13.58 -1.22 -2.34
N GLN A 232 -13.31 0.00 -1.87
CA GLN A 232 -12.90 1.12 -2.70
C GLN A 232 -11.43 1.44 -2.50
N LEU A 233 -10.67 1.52 -3.59
CA LEU A 233 -9.27 1.94 -3.57
C LEU A 233 -9.12 3.42 -3.18
N PHE A 234 -8.25 3.73 -2.22
CA PHE A 234 -7.93 5.10 -1.84
C PHE A 234 -7.33 5.89 -3.00
N SER A 235 -6.42 5.26 -3.75
CA SER A 235 -5.74 5.89 -4.91
C SER A 235 -6.70 6.36 -6.01
N ASN A 236 -7.89 5.77 -6.10
CA ASN A 236 -8.87 6.15 -7.12
C ASN A 236 -9.67 7.41 -6.75
N THR A 237 -9.55 7.93 -5.52
CA THR A 237 -10.26 9.15 -5.11
C THR A 237 -9.89 10.36 -5.95
N THR A 238 -8.65 10.44 -6.41
CA THR A 238 -8.16 11.52 -7.28
C THR A 238 -8.85 11.52 -8.65
N ILE A 239 -9.14 10.33 -9.18
CA ILE A 239 -9.83 10.16 -10.47
C ILE A 239 -11.32 10.50 -10.35
N LEU A 240 -11.90 10.28 -9.15
CA LEU A 240 -13.32 10.54 -8.86
C LEU A 240 -13.60 11.98 -8.41
N LYS A 241 -12.59 12.85 -8.37
CA LYS A 241 -12.76 14.24 -7.94
C LYS A 241 -13.77 14.98 -8.81
N GLY A 242 -14.73 15.64 -8.15
CA GLY A 242 -15.81 16.39 -8.81
C GLY A 242 -17.07 15.56 -9.13
N LEU A 243 -17.03 14.24 -8.91
CA LEU A 243 -18.22 13.39 -8.98
C LEU A 243 -18.97 13.37 -7.63
N PRO A 244 -20.28 13.07 -7.62
CA PRO A 244 -21.08 13.04 -6.38
C PRO A 244 -20.80 11.76 -5.57
N VAL A 245 -19.53 11.55 -5.22
CA VAL A 245 -19.07 10.39 -4.43
C VAL A 245 -18.15 10.82 -3.31
N LYS A 246 -18.09 10.01 -2.26
CA LYS A 246 -17.24 10.20 -1.09
C LYS A 246 -16.63 8.86 -0.68
N LEU A 247 -15.36 8.86 -0.33
CA LEU A 247 -14.71 7.73 0.31
C LEU A 247 -14.95 7.80 1.82
N ILE A 248 -15.42 6.71 2.39
CA ILE A 248 -15.54 6.50 3.84
C ILE A 248 -14.36 5.64 4.29
N ILE A 249 -13.71 6.07 5.36
CA ILE A 249 -12.70 5.32 6.10
C ILE A 249 -13.39 4.71 7.32
N PRO A 250 -13.61 3.39 7.38
CA PRO A 250 -14.30 2.76 8.50
C PRO A 250 -13.52 2.91 9.82
N VAL A 251 -14.25 3.11 10.91
CA VAL A 251 -13.67 3.39 12.24
C VAL A 251 -12.82 2.25 12.80
N GLU A 252 -13.09 1.01 12.41
CA GLU A 252 -12.29 -0.14 12.82
C GLU A 252 -10.92 -0.17 12.16
N GLY A 253 -10.79 0.47 11.03
CA GLY A 253 -9.61 0.47 10.17
C GLY A 253 -9.89 -0.08 8.78
N VAL A 254 -8.86 -0.16 7.97
CA VAL A 254 -8.96 -0.48 6.55
C VAL A 254 -8.15 -1.72 6.17
N PRO A 255 -8.72 -2.63 5.37
CA PRO A 255 -7.96 -3.66 4.68
C PRO A 255 -6.91 -3.02 3.77
N TYR A 256 -5.76 -3.66 3.64
CA TYR A 256 -4.68 -3.12 2.81
C TYR A 256 -3.86 -4.20 2.11
N ILE A 257 -3.12 -3.78 1.09
CA ILE A 257 -2.02 -4.53 0.48
C ILE A 257 -0.75 -3.70 0.64
N ARG A 258 0.28 -4.28 1.27
CA ARG A 258 1.63 -3.72 1.23
C ARG A 258 2.28 -4.11 -0.09
N PHE A 259 2.90 -3.15 -0.76
CA PHE A 259 3.73 -3.38 -1.93
C PHE A 259 5.20 -3.35 -1.53
N ASP A 260 5.90 -4.41 -1.90
CA ASP A 260 7.32 -4.56 -1.63
C ASP A 260 8.13 -4.46 -2.92
N MET A 261 9.36 -3.99 -2.80
CA MET A 261 10.38 -4.02 -3.84
C MET A 261 11.47 -5.04 -3.47
N ALA A 262 12.05 -5.64 -4.48
CA ALA A 262 13.21 -6.51 -4.32
C ALA A 262 14.10 -6.47 -5.55
N ARG A 263 15.34 -6.88 -5.37
CA ARG A 263 16.26 -7.18 -6.46
C ARG A 263 15.94 -8.56 -7.03
N LEU A 264 15.86 -8.68 -8.33
CA LEU A 264 15.76 -9.97 -9.01
C LEU A 264 17.10 -10.72 -8.94
N ARG A 265 17.02 -12.04 -8.90
CA ARG A 265 18.21 -12.89 -8.87
C ARG A 265 19.10 -12.63 -10.10
N ASN A 266 20.40 -12.47 -9.86
CA ASN A 266 21.40 -12.15 -10.88
C ASN A 266 21.06 -10.88 -11.69
N ALA A 267 20.50 -9.86 -11.05
CA ALA A 267 20.21 -8.58 -11.66
C ALA A 267 21.43 -8.01 -12.42
N PRO A 268 21.28 -7.66 -13.73
CA PRO A 268 22.41 -7.16 -14.54
C PRO A 268 22.99 -5.83 -14.05
N HIS A 269 22.16 -5.00 -13.40
CA HIS A 269 22.55 -3.67 -12.92
C HIS A 269 22.33 -3.54 -11.40
N PRO A 270 23.11 -4.29 -10.56
CA PRO A 270 22.84 -4.43 -9.14
C PRO A 270 22.98 -3.14 -8.33
N ASN A 271 23.87 -2.23 -8.75
CA ASN A 271 24.04 -0.94 -8.06
C ASN A 271 22.92 0.05 -8.43
N ALA A 272 22.51 0.09 -9.69
CA ALA A 272 21.35 0.88 -10.12
C ALA A 272 20.06 0.38 -9.46
N ALA A 273 19.86 -0.94 -9.35
CA ALA A 273 18.76 -1.56 -8.65
C ALA A 273 18.72 -1.15 -7.17
N ARG A 274 19.85 -1.23 -6.48
CA ARG A 274 19.99 -0.84 -5.07
C ARG A 274 19.71 0.65 -4.87
N LEU A 275 20.25 1.51 -5.73
CA LEU A 275 20.02 2.95 -5.69
C LEU A 275 18.55 3.29 -5.97
N PHE A 276 17.92 2.60 -6.92
CA PHE A 276 16.51 2.77 -7.26
C PHE A 276 15.58 2.41 -6.09
N ILE A 277 15.79 1.27 -5.43
CA ILE A 277 15.01 0.88 -4.25
C ILE A 277 15.21 1.92 -3.13
N ASN A 278 16.45 2.41 -2.92
CA ASN A 278 16.73 3.46 -1.92
C ASN A 278 15.98 4.77 -2.25
N HIS A 279 15.93 5.16 -3.53
CA HIS A 279 15.22 6.35 -3.98
C HIS A 279 13.70 6.25 -3.76
N TYR A 280 13.11 5.05 -3.89
CA TYR A 280 11.69 4.84 -3.63
C TYR A 280 11.29 5.06 -2.17
N LEU A 281 12.24 5.02 -1.25
CA LEU A 281 12.07 5.39 0.16
C LEU A 281 12.47 6.84 0.47
N SER A 282 12.76 7.66 -0.54
CA SER A 282 13.00 9.10 -0.34
C SER A 282 11.70 9.84 -0.03
N ASP A 283 11.81 10.97 0.66
CA ASP A 283 10.65 11.83 0.95
C ASP A 283 9.95 12.26 -0.33
N GLU A 284 10.71 12.55 -1.39
CA GLU A 284 10.17 12.93 -2.70
C GLU A 284 9.20 11.87 -3.25
N VAL A 285 9.63 10.60 -3.32
CA VAL A 285 8.79 9.52 -3.87
C VAL A 285 7.65 9.17 -2.92
N GLN A 286 7.89 9.16 -1.62
CA GLN A 286 6.86 8.87 -0.64
C GLN A 286 5.78 9.96 -0.60
N LEU A 287 6.12 11.22 -0.90
CA LEU A 287 5.16 12.31 -1.12
C LEU A 287 4.36 12.15 -2.42
N ILE A 288 4.99 11.66 -3.49
CA ILE A 288 4.26 11.30 -4.73
C ILE A 288 3.20 10.26 -4.40
N TYR A 289 3.54 9.23 -3.65
CA TYR A 289 2.61 8.18 -3.23
C TYR A 289 1.50 8.71 -2.32
N ALA A 290 1.84 9.46 -1.27
CA ALA A 290 0.86 10.04 -0.36
C ALA A 290 -0.14 10.93 -1.09
N ASN A 291 0.34 11.78 -2.01
CA ASN A 291 -0.52 12.67 -2.80
C ASN A 291 -1.31 11.97 -3.92
N ALA A 292 -1.03 10.70 -4.17
CA ALA A 292 -1.82 9.81 -5.03
C ALA A 292 -2.83 8.94 -4.25
N GLY A 293 -2.97 9.13 -2.93
CA GLY A 293 -3.89 8.34 -2.10
C GLY A 293 -3.34 6.97 -1.69
N LEU A 294 -2.02 6.79 -1.75
CA LEU A 294 -1.34 5.64 -1.18
C LEU A 294 -0.80 5.99 0.21
N ILE A 295 -0.73 5.02 1.11
CA ILE A 295 -0.14 5.24 2.44
C ILE A 295 1.38 5.04 2.34
N PRO A 296 2.17 6.08 2.67
CA PRO A 296 3.62 5.97 2.66
C PRO A 296 4.11 5.03 3.77
N VAL A 297 5.27 4.41 3.56
CA VAL A 297 5.88 3.49 4.53
C VAL A 297 6.96 4.18 5.38
N VAL A 298 7.42 5.36 4.98
CA VAL A 298 8.36 6.15 5.80
C VAL A 298 7.60 7.11 6.71
N PRO A 299 8.08 7.35 7.94
CA PRO A 299 7.48 8.31 8.86
C PRO A 299 7.75 9.75 8.44
N ASP A 300 7.01 10.69 9.03
CA ASP A 300 7.32 12.13 9.12
C ASP A 300 7.34 12.93 7.80
N LEU A 301 6.53 12.53 6.82
CA LEU A 301 6.29 13.35 5.65
C LEU A 301 5.42 14.60 5.96
N GLY A 302 4.75 14.60 7.09
CA GLY A 302 4.12 15.73 7.79
C GLY A 302 3.33 16.69 6.93
N GLY A 303 3.67 17.97 7.09
CA GLY A 303 2.99 19.11 6.43
C GLY A 303 3.09 19.17 4.91
N ALA A 304 3.93 18.33 4.28
CA ALA A 304 4.06 18.27 2.83
C ALA A 304 2.98 17.41 2.13
N ILE A 305 2.24 16.60 2.90
CA ILE A 305 1.09 15.86 2.37
C ILE A 305 -0.08 16.84 2.18
N LYS A 306 -0.72 16.80 1.01
CA LYS A 306 -1.90 17.62 0.73
C LYS A 306 -3.01 17.37 1.74
N GLU A 307 -3.71 18.44 2.15
CA GLU A 307 -4.73 18.38 3.20
C GLU A 307 -5.78 17.29 2.94
N GLU A 308 -6.29 17.22 1.71
CA GLU A 308 -7.29 16.23 1.31
C GLU A 308 -6.81 14.78 1.38
N MET A 309 -5.48 14.54 1.43
CA MET A 309 -4.87 13.21 1.50
C MET A 309 -4.49 12.79 2.92
N ARG A 310 -4.47 13.70 3.88
CA ARG A 310 -4.00 13.41 5.25
C ARG A 310 -4.82 12.32 5.94
N ALA A 311 -6.15 12.41 5.84
CA ALA A 311 -7.03 11.40 6.43
C ALA A 311 -6.78 10.00 5.82
N LEU A 312 -6.53 9.91 4.51
CA LEU A 312 -6.25 8.65 3.81
C LEU A 312 -4.90 8.07 4.23
N THR A 313 -3.86 8.90 4.32
CA THR A 313 -2.50 8.47 4.64
C THR A 313 -2.29 8.13 6.11
N SER A 314 -3.18 8.59 6.99
CA SER A 314 -3.18 8.29 8.43
C SER A 314 -4.24 7.26 8.85
N ALA A 315 -4.91 6.62 7.89
CA ALA A 315 -5.94 5.61 8.19
C ALA A 315 -5.36 4.45 9.01
N LYS A 316 -6.12 4.00 10.01
CA LYS A 316 -5.75 2.82 10.78
C LYS A 316 -5.77 1.58 9.88
N LEU A 317 -4.68 0.86 9.84
CA LEU A 317 -4.57 -0.40 9.10
C LEU A 317 -5.23 -1.52 9.92
N LEU A 318 -6.17 -2.24 9.30
CA LEU A 318 -6.89 -3.33 9.96
C LEU A 318 -6.18 -4.68 9.75
N GLY A 319 -5.65 -4.89 8.56
CA GLY A 319 -4.94 -6.12 8.20
C GLY A 319 -4.70 -6.26 6.70
N THR A 320 -3.96 -7.30 6.34
CA THR A 320 -3.67 -7.70 4.96
C THR A 320 -3.83 -9.21 4.80
N THR A 321 -3.82 -9.71 3.57
CA THR A 321 -3.93 -11.15 3.30
C THR A 321 -2.67 -11.90 3.72
N ASN A 322 -2.88 -13.08 4.31
CA ASN A 322 -1.81 -14.05 4.53
C ASN A 322 -1.67 -14.96 3.30
N VAL A 323 -0.48 -15.05 2.76
CA VAL A 323 -0.16 -15.87 1.57
C VAL A 323 -0.47 -17.35 1.76
N ASP A 324 -0.34 -17.86 2.98
CA ASP A 324 -0.52 -19.28 3.28
C ASP A 324 -1.99 -19.70 3.46
N THR A 325 -2.88 -18.74 3.78
CA THR A 325 -4.32 -18.99 3.95
C THR A 325 -5.17 -18.46 2.79
N GLN A 326 -4.58 -17.77 1.81
CA GLN A 326 -5.31 -17.09 0.74
C GLN A 326 -6.27 -17.99 -0.04
N ASP A 327 -5.84 -19.22 -0.39
CA ASP A 327 -6.68 -20.16 -1.14
C ASP A 327 -7.83 -20.69 -0.28
N ALA A 328 -7.59 -20.93 1.01
CA ALA A 328 -8.62 -21.33 1.96
C ALA A 328 -9.66 -20.22 2.16
N MET A 329 -9.23 -18.96 2.24
CA MET A 329 -10.14 -17.81 2.33
C MET A 329 -11.00 -17.65 1.09
N MET A 330 -10.45 -17.87 -0.11
CA MET A 330 -11.26 -17.86 -1.35
C MET A 330 -12.26 -19.00 -1.40
N ALA A 331 -11.90 -20.19 -0.88
CA ALA A 331 -12.83 -21.32 -0.79
C ALA A 331 -13.98 -21.00 0.18
N LEU A 332 -13.68 -20.42 1.34
CA LEU A 332 -14.67 -19.98 2.32
C LEU A 332 -15.59 -18.89 1.75
N ALA A 333 -15.03 -17.92 1.00
CA ALA A 333 -15.82 -16.90 0.34
C ALA A 333 -16.83 -17.51 -0.67
N ARG A 334 -16.42 -18.52 -1.45
CA ARG A 334 -17.33 -19.23 -2.38
C ARG A 334 -18.40 -20.04 -1.67
N GLU A 335 -18.14 -20.52 -0.46
CA GLU A 335 -19.14 -21.21 0.36
C GLU A 335 -20.22 -20.24 0.86
N ILE A 336 -19.83 -19.06 1.34
CA ILE A 336 -20.72 -18.06 1.95
C ILE A 336 -21.48 -17.26 0.89
N TYR A 337 -20.78 -16.77 -0.14
CA TYR A 337 -21.35 -15.95 -1.22
C TYR A 337 -21.63 -16.83 -2.45
N LYS A 338 -22.78 -17.48 -2.45
CA LYS A 338 -23.20 -18.37 -3.55
C LYS A 338 -23.67 -17.64 -4.80
#